data_b9918ec5b1e1b16d38893a41f404aca2
#
_entry.id   b9918ec5b1e1b16d38893a41f404aca2
#
_cell.length_a   1.000
_cell.length_b   1.000
_cell.length_c   1.000
_cell.angle_alpha   90.00
_cell.angle_beta   90.00
_cell.angle_gamma   90.00
#
_symmetry.space_group_name_H-M   'P 1'
#
loop_
_entity.id
_entity.type
_entity.pdbx_description
1 polymer ?
#
loop_
_entity_poly.entity_id
_entity_poly.type
_entity_poly.pdbx_seq_one_letter_code
_entity_poly.pdbx_strand_id
1 'polypeptide(L)'
;PVSCVLEPEGLSNIVYTPRPTKEVYFNRMVSDLQEALPYLYDKTNGTENWGRVNKGIATMLLMKAYMNDHQYDKALPYAESMKTMGYTLSEDYKDVFSNEMNDETVWAVPGGELAGNEYAYYLFPPNCITFGKNFEHKACPTHRWGGYLMPWDFYDTYDKADARLEVIADSYKDADGTLYTRPGGGGASDDRIQQGAIPVKYLVAPEKYASGNTHIVAF
;
A
#
# COMPACT_ATOMS: atom_id res chain seq x y z
N PRO A 1 -19.38 -8.56 10.76
CA PRO A 1 -19.72 -9.91 11.22
C PRO A 1 -19.33 -10.89 10.14
N VAL A 2 -18.41 -11.81 10.44
CA VAL A 2 -17.91 -12.80 9.49
C VAL A 2 -18.25 -14.17 10.03
N SER A 3 -18.98 -14.96 9.24
CA SER A 3 -19.09 -16.40 9.48
C SER A 3 -17.75 -17.04 9.15
N CYS A 4 -17.28 -17.94 9.98
CA CYS A 4 -16.03 -18.65 9.74
C CYS A 4 -16.34 -20.10 9.41
N VAL A 5 -16.01 -20.53 8.19
CA VAL A 5 -16.00 -21.92 7.79
C VAL A 5 -14.62 -22.46 8.14
N LEU A 6 -14.55 -23.29 9.16
CA LEU A 6 -13.28 -23.79 9.70
C LEU A 6 -12.71 -24.97 8.90
N GLU A 7 -13.58 -25.69 8.18
CA GLU A 7 -13.19 -26.87 7.41
C GLU A 7 -13.65 -26.75 5.95
N PRO A 8 -12.84 -27.18 4.98
CA PRO A 8 -13.14 -27.04 3.54
C PRO A 8 -14.44 -27.74 3.12
N GLU A 9 -14.81 -28.84 3.77
CA GLU A 9 -16.03 -29.60 3.49
C GLU A 9 -17.31 -28.80 3.77
N GLY A 10 -17.21 -27.80 4.66
CA GLY A 10 -18.31 -26.86 4.94
C GLY A 10 -18.68 -25.96 3.76
N LEU A 11 -17.83 -25.86 2.74
CA LEU A 11 -18.09 -25.04 1.54
C LEU A 11 -19.10 -25.70 0.59
N SER A 12 -19.22 -27.01 0.59
CA SER A 12 -20.17 -27.73 -0.27
C SER A 12 -21.61 -27.79 0.30
N ASN A 13 -21.77 -27.58 1.61
CA ASN A 13 -23.06 -27.47 2.28
C ASN A 13 -23.03 -26.16 3.11
N ILE A 14 -23.58 -25.09 2.57
CA ILE A 14 -23.66 -23.81 3.28
C ILE A 14 -24.61 -23.96 4.49
N VAL A 15 -24.05 -24.38 5.60
CA VAL A 15 -24.70 -24.26 6.90
C VAL A 15 -24.31 -22.90 7.46
N TYR A 16 -25.29 -22.03 7.67
CA TYR A 16 -25.06 -20.75 8.34
C TYR A 16 -24.63 -21.00 9.79
N THR A 17 -23.33 -21.00 10.03
CA THR A 17 -22.79 -21.09 11.37
C THR A 17 -22.83 -19.71 12.04
N PRO A 18 -23.16 -19.65 13.34
CA PRO A 18 -23.07 -18.41 14.09
C PRO A 18 -21.62 -17.90 14.09
N ARG A 19 -21.46 -16.58 14.23
CA ARG A 19 -20.14 -15.98 14.35
C ARG A 19 -19.38 -16.62 15.52
N PRO A 20 -18.16 -17.12 15.31
CA PRO A 20 -17.34 -17.64 16.40
C PRO A 20 -16.95 -16.52 17.37
N THR A 21 -16.56 -16.90 18.58
CA THR A 21 -15.98 -15.94 19.52
C THR A 21 -14.66 -15.37 18.97
N LYS A 22 -14.27 -14.19 19.44
CA LYS A 22 -12.98 -13.57 19.07
C LYS A 22 -11.82 -14.54 19.31
N GLU A 23 -11.84 -15.23 20.44
CA GLU A 23 -10.80 -16.19 20.82
C GLU A 23 -10.69 -17.36 19.84
N VAL A 24 -11.80 -17.98 19.47
CA VAL A 24 -11.82 -19.09 18.52
C VAL A 24 -11.29 -18.65 17.16
N TYR A 25 -11.73 -17.51 16.67
CA TYR A 25 -11.27 -16.97 15.39
C TYR A 25 -9.78 -16.62 15.43
N PHE A 26 -9.34 -15.93 16.48
CA PHE A 26 -7.94 -15.52 16.65
C PHE A 26 -7.01 -16.73 16.72
N ASN A 27 -7.34 -17.71 17.57
CA ASN A 27 -6.52 -18.91 17.72
C ASN A 27 -6.44 -19.71 16.42
N ARG A 28 -7.53 -19.81 15.67
CA ARG A 28 -7.53 -20.49 14.37
C ARG A 28 -6.64 -19.77 13.36
N MET A 29 -6.74 -18.46 13.24
CA MET A 29 -5.90 -17.64 12.34
C MET A 29 -4.41 -17.79 12.67
N VAL A 30 -4.05 -17.76 13.95
CA VAL A 30 -2.67 -17.94 14.39
C VAL A 30 -2.17 -19.35 14.08
N SER A 31 -2.98 -20.39 14.39
CA SER A 31 -2.63 -21.79 14.12
C SER A 31 -2.40 -22.03 12.63
N ASP A 32 -3.31 -21.58 11.78
CA ASP A 32 -3.21 -21.74 10.31
C ASP A 32 -1.93 -21.11 9.77
N LEU A 33 -1.59 -19.89 10.22
CA LEU A 33 -0.37 -19.21 9.81
C LEU A 33 0.89 -19.93 10.30
N GLN A 34 0.91 -20.41 11.54
CA GLN A 34 2.04 -21.15 12.10
C GLN A 34 2.25 -22.51 11.42
N GLU A 35 1.17 -23.21 11.13
CA GLU A 35 1.21 -24.48 10.41
C GLU A 35 1.67 -24.33 8.96
N ALA A 36 1.33 -23.20 8.30
CA ALA A 36 1.74 -22.93 6.94
C ALA A 36 3.24 -22.56 6.81
N LEU A 37 3.82 -21.89 7.82
CA LEU A 37 5.18 -21.36 7.77
C LEU A 37 6.25 -22.32 7.23
N PRO A 38 6.34 -23.59 7.65
CA PRO A 38 7.37 -24.52 7.18
C PRO A 38 7.30 -24.83 5.68
N TYR A 39 6.13 -24.66 5.07
CA TYR A 39 5.85 -25.02 3.68
C TYR A 39 5.90 -23.85 2.71
N LEU A 40 6.02 -22.62 3.23
CA LEU A 40 6.07 -21.41 2.41
C LEU A 40 7.47 -21.18 1.85
N TYR A 41 7.52 -20.46 0.72
CA TYR A 41 8.76 -19.96 0.15
C TYR A 41 9.48 -19.02 1.12
N ASP A 42 10.79 -18.93 1.01
CA ASP A 42 11.55 -17.82 1.58
C ASP A 42 11.20 -16.51 0.87
N LYS A 43 11.91 -15.41 1.15
CA LYS A 43 11.70 -14.12 0.47
C LYS A 43 11.67 -14.32 -1.06
N THR A 44 10.63 -13.82 -1.72
CA THR A 44 10.41 -14.02 -3.17
C THR A 44 10.75 -12.81 -4.04
N ASN A 45 11.21 -11.70 -3.44
CA ASN A 45 11.60 -10.50 -4.16
C ASN A 45 12.73 -10.81 -5.17
N GLY A 46 12.55 -10.37 -6.42
CA GLY A 46 13.51 -10.63 -7.48
C GLY A 46 13.52 -12.06 -8.03
N THR A 47 12.56 -12.90 -7.69
CA THR A 47 12.44 -14.28 -8.18
C THR A 47 11.17 -14.46 -9.02
N GLU A 48 11.08 -15.59 -9.73
CA GLU A 48 9.89 -16.00 -10.48
C GLU A 48 8.64 -16.22 -9.59
N ASN A 49 8.83 -16.35 -8.28
CA ASN A 49 7.77 -16.51 -7.29
C ASN A 49 7.29 -15.17 -6.70
N TRP A 50 7.70 -14.05 -7.26
CA TRP A 50 7.24 -12.73 -6.85
C TRP A 50 5.70 -12.66 -6.81
N GLY A 51 5.16 -12.08 -5.74
CA GLY A 51 3.71 -11.99 -5.49
C GLY A 51 3.07 -13.23 -4.85
N ARG A 52 3.77 -14.37 -4.79
CA ARG A 52 3.29 -15.53 -4.04
C ARG A 52 3.47 -15.32 -2.54
N VAL A 53 2.57 -15.94 -1.76
CA VAL A 53 2.67 -15.93 -0.31
C VAL A 53 3.97 -16.61 0.12
N ASN A 54 4.72 -15.96 1.00
CA ASN A 54 6.01 -16.41 1.50
C ASN A 54 6.09 -16.33 3.03
N LYS A 55 7.18 -16.82 3.60
CA LYS A 55 7.40 -16.81 5.07
C LYS A 55 7.36 -15.41 5.67
N GLY A 56 7.88 -14.40 4.97
CA GLY A 56 7.84 -13.03 5.43
C GLY A 56 6.42 -12.50 5.59
N ILE A 57 5.54 -12.81 4.63
CA ILE A 57 4.11 -12.44 4.68
C ILE A 57 3.44 -13.10 5.89
N ALA A 58 3.60 -14.41 6.06
CA ALA A 58 2.98 -15.13 7.18
C ALA A 58 3.50 -14.61 8.53
N THR A 59 4.80 -14.35 8.64
CA THR A 59 5.44 -13.77 9.84
C THR A 59 4.89 -12.37 10.14
N MET A 60 4.76 -11.52 9.12
CA MET A 60 4.19 -10.17 9.27
C MET A 60 2.73 -10.23 9.72
N LEU A 61 1.95 -11.15 9.17
CA LEU A 61 0.55 -11.33 9.57
C LEU A 61 0.42 -11.83 11.02
N LEU A 62 1.28 -12.75 11.46
CA LEU A 62 1.33 -13.20 12.86
C LEU A 62 1.69 -12.04 13.80
N MET A 63 2.72 -11.27 13.46
CA MET A 63 3.09 -10.09 14.21
C MET A 63 1.92 -9.12 14.35
N LYS A 64 1.28 -8.75 13.22
CA LYS A 64 0.12 -7.85 13.21
C LYS A 64 -1.07 -8.40 13.99
N ALA A 65 -1.33 -9.70 13.90
CA ALA A 65 -2.41 -10.33 14.65
C ALA A 65 -2.21 -10.15 16.17
N TYR A 66 -1.02 -10.48 16.66
CA TYR A 66 -0.70 -10.30 18.08
C TYR A 66 -0.67 -8.83 18.51
N MET A 67 -0.16 -7.92 17.68
CA MET A 67 -0.20 -6.48 17.96
C MET A 67 -1.64 -5.97 18.07
N ASN A 68 -2.52 -6.35 17.16
CA ASN A 68 -3.93 -5.95 17.18
C ASN A 68 -4.70 -6.52 18.37
N ASP A 69 -4.24 -7.63 18.91
CA ASP A 69 -4.80 -8.22 20.13
C ASP A 69 -4.05 -7.76 21.40
N HIS A 70 -3.17 -6.75 21.29
CA HIS A 70 -2.36 -6.19 22.38
C HIS A 70 -1.43 -7.18 23.08
N GLN A 71 -1.11 -8.31 22.44
CA GLN A 71 -0.17 -9.32 22.92
C GLN A 71 1.26 -9.02 22.41
N TYR A 72 1.83 -7.89 22.80
CA TYR A 72 3.10 -7.39 22.27
C TYR A 72 4.28 -8.31 22.53
N ASP A 73 4.32 -8.99 23.68
CA ASP A 73 5.36 -9.97 24.00
C ASP A 73 5.39 -11.14 23.03
N LYS A 74 4.23 -11.52 22.46
CA LYS A 74 4.13 -12.56 21.44
C LYS A 74 4.39 -12.02 20.04
N ALA A 75 4.16 -10.74 19.78
CA ALA A 75 4.48 -10.11 18.51
C ALA A 75 5.99 -9.91 18.31
N LEU A 76 6.72 -9.60 19.38
CA LEU A 76 8.14 -9.26 19.33
C LEU A 76 9.03 -10.33 18.67
N PRO A 77 8.92 -11.64 18.97
CA PRO A 77 9.72 -12.66 18.29
C PRO A 77 9.55 -12.68 16.78
N TYR A 78 8.34 -12.42 16.27
CA TYR A 78 8.08 -12.32 14.83
C TYR A 78 8.72 -11.07 14.21
N ALA A 79 8.68 -9.93 14.90
CA ALA A 79 9.38 -8.72 14.48
C ALA A 79 10.89 -8.96 14.39
N GLU A 80 11.47 -9.60 15.39
CA GLU A 80 12.91 -9.92 15.40
C GLU A 80 13.28 -10.91 14.26
N SER A 81 12.42 -11.89 13.98
CA SER A 81 12.69 -12.84 12.90
C SER A 81 12.69 -12.19 11.50
N MET A 82 11.89 -11.14 11.29
CA MET A 82 11.88 -10.39 10.03
C MET A 82 13.26 -9.81 9.67
N LYS A 83 14.06 -9.42 10.65
CA LYS A 83 15.41 -8.87 10.45
C LYS A 83 16.37 -9.87 9.79
N THR A 84 16.10 -11.17 9.93
CA THR A 84 16.94 -12.25 9.38
C THR A 84 16.42 -12.81 8.06
N MET A 85 15.26 -12.33 7.59
CA MET A 85 14.64 -12.82 6.35
C MET A 85 15.09 -12.07 5.08
N GLY A 86 16.07 -11.16 5.21
CA GLY A 86 16.65 -10.44 4.08
C GLY A 86 15.83 -9.22 3.62
N TYR A 87 14.89 -8.74 4.44
CA TYR A 87 14.22 -7.46 4.21
C TYR A 87 15.06 -6.32 4.77
N THR A 88 15.13 -5.21 4.04
CA THR A 88 15.87 -4.00 4.44
C THR A 88 15.07 -2.76 4.09
N LEU A 89 15.25 -1.69 4.85
CA LEU A 89 14.62 -0.41 4.52
C LEU A 89 15.29 0.19 3.28
N SER A 90 14.49 0.77 2.41
CA SER A 90 14.96 1.56 1.27
C SER A 90 15.58 2.87 1.77
N GLU A 91 16.64 3.34 1.10
CA GLU A 91 17.26 4.63 1.43
C GLU A 91 16.29 5.78 1.20
N ASP A 92 15.57 5.75 0.07
CA ASP A 92 14.57 6.72 -0.31
C ASP A 92 13.15 6.19 -0.09
N TYR A 93 12.35 6.89 0.69
CA TYR A 93 10.97 6.51 0.97
C TYR A 93 10.09 6.40 -0.30
N LYS A 94 10.33 7.25 -1.31
CA LYS A 94 9.61 7.20 -2.59
C LYS A 94 9.84 5.91 -3.37
N ASP A 95 11.01 5.29 -3.20
CA ASP A 95 11.40 4.09 -3.95
C ASP A 95 10.62 2.84 -3.50
N VAL A 96 10.17 2.82 -2.26
CA VAL A 96 9.33 1.74 -1.72
C VAL A 96 8.09 1.49 -2.59
N PHE A 97 7.50 2.54 -3.15
CA PHE A 97 6.24 2.47 -3.90
C PHE A 97 6.42 2.60 -5.42
N SER A 98 7.59 2.96 -5.89
CA SER A 98 7.88 3.16 -7.32
C SER A 98 8.79 2.10 -7.92
N ASN A 99 9.56 1.39 -7.11
CA ASN A 99 10.43 0.30 -7.52
C ASN A 99 9.82 -1.04 -7.15
N GLU A 100 9.51 -1.84 -8.16
CA GLU A 100 9.04 -3.21 -7.96
C GLU A 100 10.13 -4.07 -7.33
N MET A 101 9.70 -5.07 -6.55
CA MET A 101 10.58 -6.07 -5.96
C MET A 101 11.70 -5.48 -5.09
N ASN A 102 11.52 -4.24 -4.57
CA ASN A 102 12.47 -3.69 -3.61
C ASN A 102 12.54 -4.52 -2.33
N ASP A 103 13.64 -4.38 -1.60
CA ASP A 103 13.92 -5.22 -0.43
C ASP A 103 13.09 -4.86 0.81
N GLU A 104 12.40 -3.73 0.83
CA GLU A 104 11.48 -3.36 1.92
C GLU A 104 10.10 -4.00 1.76
N THR A 105 9.67 -4.27 0.53
CA THR A 105 8.35 -4.82 0.26
C THR A 105 8.23 -6.25 0.76
N VAL A 106 7.40 -6.48 1.75
CA VAL A 106 7.12 -7.81 2.31
C VAL A 106 6.05 -8.53 1.49
N TRP A 107 5.00 -7.82 1.13
CA TRP A 107 3.90 -8.36 0.32
C TRP A 107 3.48 -7.38 -0.74
N ALA A 108 3.37 -7.86 -1.96
CA ALA A 108 2.79 -7.13 -3.07
C ALA A 108 1.82 -8.00 -3.84
N VAL A 109 0.78 -7.38 -4.38
CA VAL A 109 -0.09 -7.99 -5.38
C VAL A 109 0.37 -7.45 -6.73
N PRO A 110 1.09 -8.25 -7.54
CA PRO A 110 1.57 -7.79 -8.83
C PRO A 110 0.39 -7.41 -9.73
N GLY A 111 0.45 -6.23 -10.32
CA GLY A 111 -0.41 -5.85 -11.44
C GLY A 111 0.15 -6.46 -12.74
N GLY A 112 -0.69 -6.61 -13.75
CA GLY A 112 -0.30 -7.08 -15.08
C GLY A 112 -1.15 -6.40 -16.15
N GLU A 113 -0.81 -6.64 -17.42
CA GLU A 113 -1.54 -6.06 -18.56
C GLU A 113 -3.06 -6.37 -18.54
N LEU A 114 -3.44 -7.50 -17.93
CA LEU A 114 -4.84 -7.94 -17.84
C LEU A 114 -5.52 -7.63 -16.50
N ALA A 115 -4.74 -7.23 -15.50
CA ALA A 115 -5.23 -6.93 -14.16
C ALA A 115 -4.58 -5.63 -13.66
N GLY A 116 -4.94 -4.52 -14.31
CA GLY A 116 -4.46 -3.19 -13.93
C GLY A 116 -4.85 -2.85 -12.50
N ASN A 117 -3.93 -2.23 -11.77
CA ASN A 117 -4.23 -1.68 -10.48
C ASN A 117 -4.79 -0.26 -10.65
N GLU A 118 -6.08 -0.09 -10.43
CA GLU A 118 -6.76 1.18 -10.58
C GLU A 118 -6.53 2.16 -9.42
N TYR A 119 -5.76 1.79 -8.40
CA TYR A 119 -5.52 2.67 -7.24
C TYR A 119 -4.96 4.04 -7.64
N ALA A 120 -4.08 4.09 -8.63
CA ALA A 120 -3.54 5.35 -9.12
C ALA A 120 -4.63 6.29 -9.65
N TYR A 121 -5.71 5.77 -10.23
CA TYR A 121 -6.81 6.56 -10.75
C TYR A 121 -7.57 7.32 -9.66
N TYR A 122 -7.66 6.73 -8.47
CA TYR A 122 -8.34 7.34 -7.33
C TYR A 122 -7.51 8.39 -6.61
N LEU A 123 -6.19 8.41 -6.84
CA LEU A 123 -5.29 9.32 -6.14
C LEU A 123 -5.17 10.68 -6.83
N PHE A 124 -5.20 10.71 -8.16
CA PHE A 124 -4.85 11.91 -8.92
C PHE A 124 -6.07 12.76 -9.31
N PRO A 125 -5.97 14.11 -9.26
CA PRO A 125 -6.98 15.00 -9.80
C PRO A 125 -7.16 14.78 -11.31
N PRO A 126 -8.40 14.94 -11.84
CA PRO A 126 -8.70 14.67 -13.26
C PRO A 126 -7.89 15.50 -14.25
N ASN A 127 -7.55 16.73 -13.89
CA ASN A 127 -6.82 17.70 -14.74
C ASN A 127 -5.31 17.76 -14.47
N CYS A 128 -4.81 16.99 -13.50
CA CYS A 128 -3.41 17.02 -13.11
C CYS A 128 -2.51 16.46 -14.22
N ILE A 129 -1.38 17.12 -14.49
CA ILE A 129 -0.32 16.63 -15.38
C ILE A 129 1.01 16.55 -14.66
N THR A 130 1.36 17.55 -13.86
CA THR A 130 2.61 17.55 -13.12
C THR A 130 2.37 17.93 -11.67
N PHE A 131 3.08 17.28 -10.77
CA PHE A 131 3.02 17.56 -9.34
C PHE A 131 4.23 18.37 -8.93
N GLY A 132 4.02 19.57 -8.40
CA GLY A 132 4.96 20.40 -7.68
C GLY A 132 6.44 20.26 -8.05
N LYS A 133 7.31 20.73 -7.21
CA LYS A 133 8.77 20.76 -7.46
C LYS A 133 9.41 19.37 -7.55
N ASN A 134 8.85 18.37 -6.90
CA ASN A 134 9.46 17.05 -6.75
C ASN A 134 8.96 16.04 -7.80
N PHE A 135 7.99 16.42 -8.64
CA PHE A 135 7.30 15.51 -9.55
C PHE A 135 7.20 15.99 -10.98
N GLU A 136 8.15 16.85 -11.40
CA GLU A 136 8.11 17.58 -12.68
C GLU A 136 8.03 16.70 -13.94
N HIS A 137 8.33 15.43 -13.87
CA HIS A 137 8.41 14.56 -15.06
C HIS A 137 7.61 13.28 -14.95
N LYS A 138 6.71 13.19 -13.97
CA LYS A 138 5.95 11.97 -13.79
C LYS A 138 4.58 12.14 -14.41
N ALA A 139 4.29 11.32 -15.43
CA ALA A 139 3.00 11.31 -16.07
C ALA A 139 1.94 10.82 -15.09
N CYS A 140 0.83 11.52 -15.09
CA CYS A 140 -0.38 11.02 -14.45
C CYS A 140 -1.05 9.98 -15.35
N PRO A 141 -1.71 8.96 -14.80
CA PRO A 141 -2.53 8.03 -15.57
C PRO A 141 -3.61 8.79 -16.37
N THR A 142 -3.99 8.25 -17.52
CA THR A 142 -4.98 8.85 -18.42
C THR A 142 -6.37 8.96 -17.79
N HIS A 143 -6.70 8.05 -16.87
CA HIS A 143 -7.95 8.09 -16.10
C HIS A 143 -7.65 8.47 -14.66
N ARG A 144 -8.28 9.54 -14.19
CA ARG A 144 -8.01 10.16 -12.89
C ARG A 144 -9.32 10.60 -12.27
N TRP A 145 -9.62 10.07 -11.09
CA TRP A 145 -10.91 10.32 -10.44
C TRP A 145 -10.77 11.17 -9.17
N GLY A 146 -9.58 11.21 -8.57
CA GLY A 146 -9.25 11.98 -7.38
C GLY A 146 -10.17 11.65 -6.21
N GLY A 147 -9.77 10.82 -5.29
CA GLY A 147 -10.65 10.39 -4.21
C GLY A 147 -10.00 10.39 -2.84
N TYR A 148 -8.70 10.30 -2.80
CA TYR A 148 -7.96 10.22 -1.54
C TYR A 148 -7.12 11.47 -1.35
N LEU A 149 -7.39 12.19 -0.27
CA LEU A 149 -6.68 13.40 0.10
C LEU A 149 -6.23 13.28 1.55
N MET A 150 -5.09 13.87 1.85
CA MET A 150 -4.63 14.08 3.21
C MET A 150 -5.14 15.45 3.68
N PRO A 151 -6.00 15.54 4.70
CA PRO A 151 -6.45 16.83 5.22
C PRO A 151 -5.29 17.76 5.56
N TRP A 152 -5.44 19.05 5.30
CA TRP A 152 -4.36 20.02 5.52
C TRP A 152 -3.91 20.11 6.97
N ASP A 153 -4.84 20.00 7.91
CA ASP A 153 -4.51 20.00 9.35
C ASP A 153 -3.59 18.82 9.72
N PHE A 154 -3.78 17.67 9.06
CA PHE A 154 -2.90 16.53 9.26
C PHE A 154 -1.57 16.70 8.53
N TYR A 155 -1.58 17.19 7.29
CA TYR A 155 -0.38 17.51 6.52
C TYR A 155 0.54 18.46 7.29
N ASP A 156 -0.03 19.47 7.95
CA ASP A 156 0.71 20.47 8.71
C ASP A 156 1.30 19.94 10.03
N THR A 157 0.96 18.73 10.44
CA THR A 157 1.62 18.06 11.59
C THR A 157 2.99 17.47 11.25
N TYR A 158 3.30 17.31 9.96
CA TYR A 158 4.60 16.80 9.55
C TYR A 158 5.67 17.86 9.72
N ASP A 159 6.85 17.45 10.21
CA ASP A 159 8.04 18.29 10.12
C ASP A 159 8.39 18.53 8.64
N LYS A 160 8.79 19.74 8.29
CA LYS A 160 9.14 20.11 6.91
C LYS A 160 10.34 19.33 6.36
N ALA A 161 11.18 18.78 7.24
CA ALA A 161 12.29 17.92 6.88
C ALA A 161 11.90 16.44 6.76
N ASP A 162 10.63 16.09 6.98
CA ASP A 162 10.16 14.70 6.88
C ASP A 162 10.17 14.25 5.41
N ALA A 163 10.98 13.25 5.10
CA ALA A 163 11.11 12.71 3.74
C ALA A 163 9.78 12.17 3.17
N ARG A 164 8.83 11.79 4.00
CA ARG A 164 7.50 11.35 3.56
C ARG A 164 6.72 12.43 2.84
N LEU A 165 7.02 13.71 3.07
CA LEU A 165 6.42 14.82 2.32
C LEU A 165 6.80 14.83 0.85
N GLU A 166 7.89 14.18 0.45
CA GLU A 166 8.29 14.06 -0.95
C GLU A 166 7.26 13.31 -1.82
N VAL A 167 6.43 12.46 -1.19
CA VAL A 167 5.39 11.69 -1.88
C VAL A 167 3.98 12.18 -1.56
N ILE A 168 3.86 13.41 -1.08
CA ILE A 168 2.60 14.09 -0.78
C ILE A 168 2.63 15.47 -1.42
N ALA A 169 1.87 15.66 -2.50
CA ALA A 169 1.88 16.92 -3.23
C ALA A 169 0.96 17.95 -2.59
N ASP A 170 1.47 19.13 -2.35
CA ASP A 170 0.75 20.33 -1.89
C ASP A 170 0.31 21.25 -3.04
N SER A 171 0.69 20.90 -4.25
CA SER A 171 0.39 21.64 -5.47
C SER A 171 0.50 20.73 -6.71
N TYR A 172 -0.15 21.11 -7.80
CA TYR A 172 -0.01 20.46 -9.10
C TYR A 172 -0.27 21.43 -10.24
N LYS A 173 0.13 21.06 -11.47
CA LYS A 173 -0.20 21.80 -12.70
C LYS A 173 -1.08 20.96 -13.61
N ASP A 174 -1.97 21.64 -14.34
CA ASP A 174 -2.75 21.04 -15.43
C ASP A 174 -2.03 21.12 -16.79
N ALA A 175 -2.75 20.72 -17.86
CA ALA A 175 -2.24 20.74 -19.23
C ALA A 175 -1.87 22.14 -19.74
N ASP A 176 -2.56 23.16 -19.26
CA ASP A 176 -2.35 24.56 -19.65
C ASP A 176 -1.26 25.23 -18.82
N GLY A 177 -0.66 24.48 -17.88
CA GLY A 177 0.37 24.97 -16.98
C GLY A 177 -0.17 25.78 -15.79
N THR A 178 -1.48 25.80 -15.59
CA THR A 178 -2.10 26.47 -14.43
C THR A 178 -1.69 25.76 -13.15
N LEU A 179 -1.12 26.53 -12.22
CA LEU A 179 -0.70 26.02 -10.91
C LEU A 179 -1.90 26.01 -9.94
N TYR A 180 -2.21 24.85 -9.41
CA TYR A 180 -3.20 24.66 -8.35
C TYR A 180 -2.49 24.43 -7.01
N THR A 181 -2.94 25.12 -5.97
CA THR A 181 -2.29 25.09 -4.65
C THR A 181 -3.31 24.91 -3.55
N ARG A 182 -2.81 24.57 -2.36
CA ARG A 182 -3.58 24.61 -1.11
C ARG A 182 -4.17 26.03 -0.87
N PRO A 183 -5.18 26.16 0.02
CA PRO A 183 -5.71 27.46 0.43
C PRO A 183 -4.60 28.43 0.86
N GLY A 184 -4.58 29.63 0.28
CA GLY A 184 -3.57 30.65 0.57
C GLY A 184 -2.21 30.48 -0.12
N GLY A 185 -2.04 29.47 -0.97
CA GLY A 185 -0.79 29.21 -1.69
C GLY A 185 -0.54 30.04 -2.94
N GLY A 186 -1.48 30.93 -3.31
CA GLY A 186 -1.32 31.89 -4.40
C GLY A 186 -1.58 31.34 -5.81
N GLY A 187 -1.90 30.08 -5.97
CA GLY A 187 -2.31 29.47 -7.23
C GLY A 187 -3.83 29.44 -7.42
N ALA A 188 -4.28 28.83 -8.53
CA ALA A 188 -5.69 28.55 -8.76
C ALA A 188 -6.26 27.60 -7.72
N SER A 189 -7.56 27.61 -7.55
CA SER A 189 -8.28 26.69 -6.64
C SER A 189 -8.96 25.59 -7.42
N ASP A 190 -8.91 24.39 -6.88
CA ASP A 190 -9.68 23.22 -7.29
C ASP A 190 -10.27 22.58 -6.04
N ASP A 191 -11.48 22.06 -6.16
CA ASP A 191 -12.22 21.51 -5.00
C ASP A 191 -11.44 20.44 -4.22
N ARG A 192 -10.51 19.72 -4.85
CA ARG A 192 -9.73 18.67 -4.21
C ARG A 192 -8.54 19.24 -3.46
N ILE A 193 -7.69 20.03 -4.14
CA ILE A 193 -6.51 20.62 -3.49
C ILE A 193 -6.90 21.60 -2.37
N GLN A 194 -8.10 22.16 -2.43
CA GLN A 194 -8.64 22.97 -1.33
C GLN A 194 -8.93 22.13 -0.07
N GLN A 195 -9.26 20.85 -0.24
CA GLN A 195 -9.61 19.95 0.88
C GLN A 195 -8.40 19.22 1.47
N GLY A 196 -7.35 19.00 0.71
CA GLY A 196 -6.19 18.27 1.22
C GLY A 196 -5.06 18.09 0.21
N ALA A 197 -3.91 17.66 0.72
CA ALA A 197 -2.75 17.29 -0.06
C ALA A 197 -2.99 15.94 -0.78
N ILE A 198 -2.32 15.76 -1.91
CA ILE A 198 -2.51 14.64 -2.83
C ILE A 198 -1.42 13.60 -2.60
N PRO A 199 -1.74 12.37 -2.19
CA PRO A 199 -0.76 11.31 -2.07
C PRO A 199 -0.28 10.87 -3.45
N VAL A 200 1.02 10.98 -3.71
CA VAL A 200 1.64 10.67 -5.02
C VAL A 200 2.68 9.56 -4.95
N LYS A 201 2.67 8.80 -3.87
CA LYS A 201 3.66 7.73 -3.62
C LYS A 201 3.68 6.62 -4.67
N TYR A 202 2.59 6.42 -5.41
CA TYR A 202 2.50 5.42 -6.48
C TYR A 202 2.80 5.99 -7.87
N LEU A 203 3.42 7.15 -7.96
CA LEU A 203 3.89 7.68 -9.24
C LEU A 203 5.03 6.84 -9.79
N VAL A 204 4.85 6.35 -10.99
CA VAL A 204 5.85 5.60 -11.75
C VAL A 204 6.23 6.35 -13.02
N ALA A 205 7.29 5.89 -13.67
CA ALA A 205 7.71 6.44 -14.95
C ALA A 205 6.61 6.28 -16.02
N PRO A 206 6.45 7.28 -16.93
CA PRO A 206 5.41 7.28 -17.94
C PRO A 206 5.34 6.01 -18.79
N GLU A 207 6.50 5.45 -19.15
CA GLU A 207 6.60 4.23 -19.93
C GLU A 207 6.00 3.00 -19.24
N LYS A 208 6.00 2.98 -17.90
CA LYS A 208 5.38 1.90 -17.13
C LYS A 208 3.84 1.99 -17.17
N TYR A 209 3.27 3.19 -17.25
CA TYR A 209 1.83 3.35 -17.46
C TYR A 209 1.39 2.91 -18.85
N ALA A 210 2.19 3.19 -19.87
CA ALA A 210 1.88 2.83 -21.25
C ALA A 210 1.88 1.31 -21.47
N SER A 211 2.64 0.55 -20.67
CA SER A 211 2.70 -0.92 -20.75
C SER A 211 1.58 -1.64 -19.97
N GLY A 212 0.67 -0.90 -19.34
CA GLY A 212 -0.36 -1.51 -18.47
C GLY A 212 0.17 -2.09 -17.15
N ASN A 213 1.47 -1.98 -16.92
CA ASN A 213 2.15 -2.47 -15.72
C ASN A 213 2.01 -1.49 -14.55
N THR A 214 0.83 -1.29 -14.08
CA THR A 214 0.57 -0.51 -12.87
C THR A 214 -0.08 -1.40 -11.82
N HIS A 215 0.40 -1.76 -10.82
CA HIS A 215 1.39 -1.77 -9.78
C HIS A 215 0.86 -2.41 -8.51
N ILE A 216 1.65 -2.96 -7.89
CA ILE A 216 2.05 -3.19 -6.52
C ILE A 216 1.23 -2.38 -5.51
N VAL A 217 0.40 -3.05 -4.76
CA VAL A 217 0.02 -2.62 -3.44
C VAL A 217 1.03 -3.29 -2.49
N ALA A 218 2.02 -2.51 -2.04
CA ALA A 218 2.93 -2.96 -1.00
C ALA A 218 2.25 -2.79 0.37
N PHE A 219 2.24 -3.84 1.16
CA PHE A 219 1.82 -3.83 2.55
C PHE A 219 3.00 -4.16 3.45
#